data_eeda2c731a89324887a9f56b3fa529ef
#
_entry.id   eeda2c731a89324887a9f56b3fa529ef
#
_cell.length_a   1.000
_cell.length_b   1.000
_cell.length_c   1.000
_cell.angle_alpha   90.00
_cell.angle_beta   90.00
_cell.angle_gamma   90.00
#
_symmetry.space_group_name_H-M   'P 1'
#
loop_
_entity.id
_entity.type
_entity.pdbx_description
1 polymer ?
#
loop_
_entity_poly.entity_id
_entity_poly.type
_entity_poly.pdbx_seq_one_letter_code
_entity_poly.pdbx_strand_id
1 'polypeptide(L)'
;MQRRKFLQSSLAATAGTAVGTNNTLTGNVPAASREIYEWREYEMRFGADQSQLENYFKTALIPALNRHGVKAVGVFKEWRPTDPAKFFVLTPYASLEQRLTIHDKLKTDQEYIKNSATYNSIPVDKALYSRFTSSLMLAFEGWPAITVPASAPRVFELRTYEGYSEDAVTRKIKMFHDGEFPIFQRAGLNPVFFGDVIAGDRLPRLTYLLTCANMEARDKGWAAFVADPEWKKLIGDSQYANTISKISNSFLAPTAYSQV
;
A
#
# COMPACT_ATOMS: atom_id res chain seq x y z
N MET A 1 50.58 -12.05 -30.22
CA MET A 1 51.24 -13.35 -30.50
C MET A 1 51.18 -14.22 -29.27
N GLN A 2 50.76 -15.49 -29.50
CA GLN A 2 50.85 -16.71 -28.67
C GLN A 2 49.98 -16.73 -27.39
N ARG A 3 48.90 -17.47 -27.36
CA ARG A 3 48.56 -18.91 -27.47
C ARG A 3 48.82 -19.72 -26.19
N ARG A 4 47.67 -20.16 -25.59
CA ARG A 4 47.27 -21.52 -25.19
C ARG A 4 48.25 -22.42 -24.42
N LYS A 5 47.71 -23.09 -23.35
CA LYS A 5 47.52 -24.57 -23.17
C LYS A 5 46.93 -24.82 -21.78
N PHE A 6 45.77 -25.34 -21.65
CA PHE A 6 45.26 -26.72 -21.46
C PHE A 6 46.24 -27.72 -20.82
N LEU A 7 45.85 -28.26 -19.67
CA LEU A 7 46.17 -29.66 -19.28
C LEU A 7 45.11 -30.25 -18.37
N GLN A 8 44.62 -31.39 -18.80
CA GLN A 8 43.72 -32.33 -18.11
C GLN A 8 44.51 -33.28 -17.21
N SER A 9 43.68 -34.03 -16.44
CA SER A 9 43.88 -35.34 -15.74
C SER A 9 44.36 -35.20 -14.29
N SER A 10 43.83 -35.96 -13.32
CA SER A 10 43.43 -37.39 -13.35
C SER A 10 42.50 -37.70 -12.18
N LEU A 11 41.64 -38.67 -12.38
CA LEU A 11 40.88 -39.40 -11.33
C LEU A 11 41.83 -40.09 -10.35
N ALA A 12 41.52 -40.02 -9.06
CA ALA A 12 41.87 -41.04 -8.07
C ALA A 12 40.64 -41.25 -7.15
N ALA A 13 40.09 -42.44 -7.24
CA ALA A 13 39.04 -42.91 -6.33
C ALA A 13 39.68 -43.31 -5.01
N THR A 14 39.20 -42.76 -3.91
CA THR A 14 39.41 -43.31 -2.58
C THR A 14 38.08 -43.43 -1.87
N ALA A 15 37.71 -44.65 -1.57
CA ALA A 15 36.59 -45.00 -0.71
C ALA A 15 36.85 -44.50 0.72
N GLY A 16 35.97 -43.68 1.23
CA GLY A 16 36.00 -43.12 2.60
C GLY A 16 34.61 -43.09 3.16
N THR A 17 34.43 -43.83 4.22
CA THR A 17 33.29 -44.04 5.13
C THR A 17 32.32 -42.89 5.23
N ALA A 18 31.02 -43.20 4.98
CA ALA A 18 29.89 -42.32 5.21
C ALA A 18 29.73 -42.04 6.71
N VAL A 19 30.09 -40.85 7.14
CA VAL A 19 29.59 -40.26 8.41
C VAL A 19 28.30 -39.54 8.03
N GLY A 20 27.17 -40.06 8.52
CA GLY A 20 25.86 -39.45 8.34
C GLY A 20 25.81 -38.09 9.04
N THR A 21 25.96 -37.03 8.29
CA THR A 21 25.55 -35.70 8.73
C THR A 21 24.05 -35.58 8.47
N ASN A 22 23.27 -35.58 9.53
CA ASN A 22 21.88 -35.14 9.51
C ASN A 22 21.84 -33.68 9.07
N ASN A 23 21.74 -33.44 7.78
CA ASN A 23 21.33 -32.16 7.24
C ASN A 23 19.84 -31.97 7.54
N THR A 24 19.51 -31.46 8.71
CA THR A 24 18.21 -30.83 8.93
C THR A 24 18.11 -29.68 7.92
N LEU A 25 17.45 -29.95 6.81
CA LEU A 25 16.92 -28.91 5.93
C LEU A 25 15.95 -28.08 6.80
N THR A 26 16.45 -27.01 7.42
CA THR A 26 15.59 -25.96 7.91
C THR A 26 14.89 -25.42 6.66
N GLY A 27 13.67 -25.90 6.42
CA GLY A 27 12.84 -25.39 5.36
C GLY A 27 12.70 -23.89 5.57
N ASN A 28 13.29 -23.11 4.69
CA ASN A 28 13.01 -21.69 4.60
C ASN A 28 11.51 -21.59 4.31
N VAL A 29 10.68 -21.34 5.33
CA VAL A 29 9.30 -20.94 5.12
C VAL A 29 9.42 -19.63 4.31
N PRO A 30 8.90 -19.56 3.08
CA PRO A 30 8.97 -18.34 2.32
C PRO A 30 8.35 -17.23 3.17
N ALA A 31 9.09 -16.16 3.42
CA ALA A 31 8.51 -14.98 4.04
C ALA A 31 7.24 -14.63 3.24
N ALA A 32 6.12 -14.44 3.94
CA ALA A 32 4.86 -14.10 3.28
C ALA A 32 5.12 -12.94 2.31
N SER A 33 4.73 -13.09 1.05
CA SER A 33 4.95 -12.06 0.06
C SER A 33 4.17 -10.81 0.48
N ARG A 34 4.89 -9.69 0.63
CA ARG A 34 4.29 -8.41 0.99
C ARG A 34 3.62 -7.79 -0.22
N GLU A 35 2.41 -7.30 -0.05
CA GLU A 35 1.71 -6.57 -1.10
C GLU A 35 2.42 -5.25 -1.45
N ILE A 36 2.20 -4.81 -2.68
CA ILE A 36 2.57 -3.48 -3.17
C ILE A 36 1.29 -2.68 -3.29
N TYR A 37 1.21 -1.56 -2.60
CA TYR A 37 0.07 -0.64 -2.73
C TYR A 37 0.41 0.48 -3.69
N GLU A 38 -0.49 0.76 -4.64
CA GLU A 38 -0.50 2.02 -5.36
C GLU A 38 -1.60 2.90 -4.78
N TRP A 39 -1.22 4.08 -4.34
CA TRP A 39 -2.14 5.12 -3.91
C TRP A 39 -2.13 6.25 -4.93
N ARG A 40 -3.27 6.48 -5.58
CA ARG A 40 -3.45 7.61 -6.49
C ARG A 40 -4.36 8.65 -5.88
N GLU A 41 -3.99 9.93 -6.05
CA GLU A 41 -4.80 11.08 -5.71
C GLU A 41 -5.09 11.86 -6.98
N TYR A 42 -6.36 11.89 -7.39
CA TYR A 42 -6.85 12.63 -8.55
C TYR A 42 -7.35 14.00 -8.10
N GLU A 43 -6.80 15.06 -8.66
CA GLU A 43 -7.25 16.43 -8.46
C GLU A 43 -8.18 16.82 -9.59
N MET A 44 -9.49 16.87 -9.31
CA MET A 44 -10.50 17.21 -10.30
C MET A 44 -10.30 18.64 -10.81
N ARG A 45 -10.71 18.90 -12.04
CA ARG A 45 -10.82 20.29 -12.51
C ARG A 45 -12.07 20.93 -11.94
N PHE A 46 -12.00 22.20 -11.69
CA PHE A 46 -13.17 22.99 -11.23
C PHE A 46 -14.34 22.82 -12.20
N GLY A 47 -15.52 22.48 -11.68
CA GLY A 47 -16.73 22.25 -12.47
C GLY A 47 -16.73 20.99 -13.33
N ALA A 48 -15.73 20.10 -13.21
CA ALA A 48 -15.70 18.84 -13.95
C ALA A 48 -16.78 17.87 -13.46
N ASP A 49 -17.34 17.10 -14.39
CA ASP A 49 -18.35 16.09 -14.08
C ASP A 49 -17.70 14.88 -13.39
N GLN A 50 -17.83 14.81 -12.06
CA GLN A 50 -17.31 13.71 -11.25
C GLN A 50 -17.91 12.36 -11.63
N SER A 51 -19.17 12.33 -12.11
CA SER A 51 -19.86 11.09 -12.43
C SER A 51 -19.19 10.30 -13.56
N GLN A 52 -18.54 10.97 -14.49
CA GLN A 52 -17.80 10.32 -15.57
C GLN A 52 -16.57 9.57 -15.06
N LEU A 53 -15.82 10.14 -14.11
CA LEU A 53 -14.68 9.47 -13.50
C LEU A 53 -15.15 8.31 -12.60
N GLU A 54 -16.22 8.50 -11.85
CA GLU A 54 -16.84 7.43 -11.04
C GLU A 54 -17.30 6.27 -11.90
N ASN A 55 -17.98 6.56 -13.03
CA ASN A 55 -18.41 5.54 -13.95
C ASN A 55 -17.23 4.74 -14.52
N TYR A 56 -16.16 5.42 -14.91
CA TYR A 56 -14.92 4.76 -15.35
C TYR A 56 -14.35 3.82 -14.27
N PHE A 57 -14.24 4.27 -13.02
CA PHE A 57 -13.77 3.41 -11.93
C PHE A 57 -14.68 2.20 -11.73
N LYS A 58 -16.00 2.44 -11.65
CA LYS A 58 -17.00 1.42 -11.34
C LYS A 58 -17.15 0.38 -12.46
N THR A 59 -17.18 0.80 -13.73
CA THR A 59 -17.58 -0.07 -14.84
C THR A 59 -16.42 -0.58 -15.69
N ALA A 60 -15.27 0.10 -15.65
CA ALA A 60 -14.11 -0.26 -16.46
C ALA A 60 -12.91 -0.69 -15.60
N LEU A 61 -12.38 0.20 -14.76
CA LEU A 61 -11.10 -0.03 -14.09
C LEU A 61 -11.18 -1.15 -13.05
N ILE A 62 -12.10 -1.07 -12.09
CA ILE A 62 -12.20 -2.07 -11.01
C ILE A 62 -12.51 -3.46 -11.55
N PRO A 63 -13.52 -3.67 -12.44
CA PRO A 63 -13.78 -4.98 -13.01
C PRO A 63 -12.59 -5.56 -13.76
N ALA A 64 -11.86 -4.74 -14.51
CA ALA A 64 -10.68 -5.18 -15.23
C ALA A 64 -9.53 -5.57 -14.30
N LEU A 65 -9.23 -4.75 -13.28
CA LEU A 65 -8.23 -5.09 -12.26
C LEU A 65 -8.57 -6.41 -11.57
N ASN A 66 -9.85 -6.63 -11.23
CA ASN A 66 -10.30 -7.87 -10.59
C ASN A 66 -10.11 -9.09 -11.51
N ARG A 67 -10.40 -9.00 -12.82
CA ARG A 67 -10.13 -10.07 -13.79
C ARG A 67 -8.66 -10.43 -13.88
N HIS A 68 -7.79 -9.46 -13.65
CA HIS A 68 -6.34 -9.66 -13.66
C HIS A 68 -5.75 -9.95 -12.28
N GLY A 69 -6.60 -10.35 -11.31
CA GLY A 69 -6.17 -10.87 -10.01
C GLY A 69 -5.88 -9.79 -8.95
N VAL A 70 -6.12 -8.51 -9.25
CA VAL A 70 -6.10 -7.44 -8.24
C VAL A 70 -7.42 -7.47 -7.48
N LYS A 71 -7.35 -7.60 -6.17
CA LYS A 71 -8.54 -7.69 -5.29
C LYS A 71 -8.60 -6.45 -4.40
N ALA A 72 -9.80 -6.13 -3.90
CA ALA A 72 -10.00 -5.08 -2.91
C ALA A 72 -9.50 -3.69 -3.34
N VAL A 73 -9.89 -3.24 -4.54
CA VAL A 73 -9.61 -1.87 -5.00
C VAL A 73 -10.45 -0.88 -4.20
N GLY A 74 -9.79 0.02 -3.47
CA GLY A 74 -10.43 1.08 -2.70
C GLY A 74 -10.61 2.35 -3.55
N VAL A 75 -11.81 2.93 -3.55
CA VAL A 75 -12.05 4.26 -4.12
C VAL A 75 -12.74 5.13 -3.10
N PHE A 76 -12.14 6.29 -2.82
CA PHE A 76 -12.59 7.19 -1.77
C PHE A 76 -12.73 8.61 -2.29
N LYS A 77 -13.54 9.40 -1.59
CA LYS A 77 -13.63 10.86 -1.66
C LYS A 77 -13.26 11.46 -0.31
N GLU A 78 -13.01 12.75 -0.29
CA GLU A 78 -12.86 13.45 0.98
C GLU A 78 -14.13 13.34 1.82
N TRP A 79 -13.98 13.09 3.12
CA TRP A 79 -15.10 13.06 4.08
C TRP A 79 -15.89 14.38 4.10
N ARG A 80 -15.17 15.50 3.97
CA ARG A 80 -15.75 16.83 3.75
C ARG A 80 -15.34 17.25 2.36
N PRO A 81 -16.27 17.23 1.38
CA PRO A 81 -15.96 17.57 0.00
C PRO A 81 -15.34 18.95 -0.13
N THR A 82 -14.31 19.07 -0.92
CA THR A 82 -13.68 20.33 -1.34
C THR A 82 -14.06 20.63 -2.80
N ASP A 83 -13.78 21.85 -3.25
CA ASP A 83 -13.89 22.23 -4.64
C ASP A 83 -12.58 22.92 -5.07
N PRO A 84 -11.85 22.36 -6.03
CA PRO A 84 -12.14 21.12 -6.76
C PRO A 84 -12.07 19.88 -5.88
N ALA A 85 -12.92 18.90 -6.20
CA ALA A 85 -12.99 17.62 -5.46
C ALA A 85 -11.76 16.75 -5.73
N LYS A 86 -11.49 15.84 -4.79
CA LYS A 86 -10.44 14.83 -4.94
C LYS A 86 -11.00 13.42 -4.89
N PHE A 87 -10.40 12.54 -5.69
CA PHE A 87 -10.61 11.11 -5.61
C PHE A 87 -9.31 10.41 -5.22
N PHE A 88 -9.44 9.39 -4.41
CA PHE A 88 -8.32 8.57 -3.96
C PHE A 88 -8.56 7.13 -4.37
N VAL A 89 -7.56 6.49 -4.95
CA VAL A 89 -7.65 5.10 -5.42
C VAL A 89 -6.52 4.30 -4.79
N LEU A 90 -6.88 3.30 -3.99
CA LEU A 90 -5.97 2.30 -3.43
C LEU A 90 -6.05 1.04 -4.30
N THR A 91 -4.92 0.62 -4.83
CA THR A 91 -4.81 -0.63 -5.59
C THR A 91 -3.77 -1.53 -4.95
N PRO A 92 -4.17 -2.62 -4.28
CA PRO A 92 -3.24 -3.61 -3.73
C PRO A 92 -2.84 -4.62 -4.81
N TYR A 93 -1.55 -4.76 -5.04
CA TYR A 93 -0.96 -5.74 -5.94
C TYR A 93 -0.24 -6.83 -5.14
N ALA A 94 -0.36 -8.07 -5.55
CA ALA A 94 0.33 -9.19 -4.92
C ALA A 94 1.87 -9.09 -5.05
N SER A 95 2.36 -8.34 -6.03
CA SER A 95 3.81 -8.11 -6.25
C SER A 95 4.06 -6.87 -7.11
N LEU A 96 5.30 -6.40 -7.09
CA LEU A 96 5.75 -5.33 -8.00
C LEU A 96 5.65 -5.75 -9.47
N GLU A 97 5.89 -7.01 -9.78
CA GLU A 97 5.73 -7.55 -11.14
C GLU A 97 4.28 -7.41 -11.62
N GLN A 98 3.30 -7.77 -10.78
CA GLN A 98 1.88 -7.57 -11.12
C GLN A 98 1.59 -6.08 -11.39
N ARG A 99 2.10 -5.17 -10.55
CA ARG A 99 1.92 -3.72 -10.77
C ARG A 99 2.55 -3.25 -12.09
N LEU A 100 3.70 -3.75 -12.47
CA LEU A 100 4.39 -3.35 -13.70
C LEU A 100 3.69 -3.90 -14.95
N THR A 101 3.16 -5.10 -14.89
CA THR A 101 2.56 -5.79 -16.05
C THR A 101 1.07 -5.48 -16.25
N ILE A 102 0.38 -4.97 -15.21
CA ILE A 102 -1.09 -4.74 -15.25
C ILE A 102 -1.50 -3.82 -16.40
N HIS A 103 -0.72 -2.79 -16.69
CA HIS A 103 -1.03 -1.83 -17.74
C HIS A 103 -1.09 -2.50 -19.13
N ASP A 104 -0.17 -3.40 -19.42
CA ASP A 104 -0.16 -4.11 -20.69
C ASP A 104 -1.29 -5.13 -20.79
N LYS A 105 -1.66 -5.77 -19.68
CA LYS A 105 -2.84 -6.62 -19.60
C LYS A 105 -4.14 -5.84 -19.90
N LEU A 106 -4.28 -4.64 -19.34
CA LEU A 106 -5.44 -3.78 -19.61
C LEU A 106 -5.53 -3.35 -21.07
N LYS A 107 -4.41 -3.08 -21.74
CA LYS A 107 -4.41 -2.73 -23.18
C LYS A 107 -4.96 -3.83 -24.09
N THR A 108 -4.94 -5.07 -23.66
CA THR A 108 -5.41 -6.24 -24.42
C THR A 108 -6.77 -6.79 -23.92
N ASP A 109 -7.27 -6.28 -22.81
CA ASP A 109 -8.57 -6.67 -22.22
C ASP A 109 -9.71 -6.02 -23.00
N GLN A 110 -10.41 -6.80 -23.84
CA GLN A 110 -11.47 -6.30 -24.73
C GLN A 110 -12.64 -5.67 -23.97
N GLU A 111 -12.98 -6.20 -22.81
CA GLU A 111 -14.05 -5.65 -21.98
C GLU A 111 -13.63 -4.31 -21.36
N TYR A 112 -12.39 -4.22 -20.86
CA TYR A 112 -11.85 -2.94 -20.39
C TYR A 112 -11.81 -1.90 -21.50
N ILE A 113 -11.32 -2.24 -22.71
CA ILE A 113 -11.26 -1.34 -23.87
C ILE A 113 -12.66 -0.82 -24.18
N LYS A 114 -13.66 -1.70 -24.26
CA LYS A 114 -15.05 -1.34 -24.52
C LYS A 114 -15.61 -0.41 -23.45
N ASN A 115 -15.46 -0.78 -22.17
CA ASN A 115 -16.08 -0.05 -21.06
C ASN A 115 -15.36 1.27 -20.74
N SER A 116 -14.07 1.41 -21.07
CA SER A 116 -13.31 2.64 -20.91
C SER A 116 -13.41 3.61 -22.09
N ALA A 117 -14.06 3.23 -23.19
CA ALA A 117 -14.09 4.01 -24.42
C ALA A 117 -14.62 5.44 -24.21
N THR A 118 -15.72 5.60 -23.47
CA THR A 118 -16.28 6.93 -23.16
C THR A 118 -15.30 7.79 -22.39
N TYR A 119 -14.64 7.24 -21.37
CA TYR A 119 -13.64 7.95 -20.60
C TYR A 119 -12.42 8.33 -21.46
N ASN A 120 -11.93 7.41 -22.28
CA ASN A 120 -10.76 7.64 -23.13
C ASN A 120 -11.02 8.63 -24.28
N SER A 121 -12.28 8.87 -24.65
CA SER A 121 -12.68 9.80 -25.71
C SER A 121 -13.04 11.21 -25.21
N ILE A 122 -12.88 11.49 -23.91
CA ILE A 122 -13.17 12.80 -23.34
C ILE A 122 -12.25 13.85 -23.98
N PRO A 123 -12.81 14.92 -24.59
CA PRO A 123 -12.00 15.96 -25.19
C PRO A 123 -11.14 16.72 -24.16
N VAL A 124 -10.01 17.27 -24.60
CA VAL A 124 -9.04 17.93 -23.72
C VAL A 124 -9.62 19.15 -22.99
N ASP A 125 -10.55 19.86 -23.60
CA ASP A 125 -11.26 21.01 -23.00
C ASP A 125 -12.24 20.57 -21.90
N LYS A 126 -12.66 19.29 -21.91
CA LYS A 126 -13.53 18.65 -20.90
C LYS A 126 -12.78 17.67 -20.01
N ALA A 127 -11.46 17.71 -19.98
CA ALA A 127 -10.66 16.82 -19.13
C ALA A 127 -11.14 16.88 -17.67
N LEU A 128 -11.34 15.71 -17.05
CA LEU A 128 -11.99 15.58 -15.74
C LEU A 128 -11.10 16.03 -14.59
N TYR A 129 -9.80 15.81 -14.69
CA TYR A 129 -8.82 16.18 -13.66
C TYR A 129 -7.62 16.88 -14.30
N SER A 130 -6.96 17.68 -13.49
CA SER A 130 -5.73 18.36 -13.91
C SER A 130 -4.56 17.40 -14.01
N ARG A 131 -4.43 16.54 -13.01
CA ARG A 131 -3.44 15.46 -12.90
C ARG A 131 -3.82 14.52 -11.78
N PHE A 132 -3.11 13.41 -11.68
CA PHE A 132 -3.07 12.60 -10.47
C PHE A 132 -1.63 12.39 -10.03
N THR A 133 -1.43 12.28 -8.73
CA THR A 133 -0.19 11.78 -8.15
C THR A 133 -0.31 10.28 -7.91
N SER A 134 0.82 9.57 -7.94
CA SER A 134 0.87 8.14 -7.63
C SER A 134 2.05 7.86 -6.71
N SER A 135 1.78 7.12 -5.64
CA SER A 135 2.79 6.63 -4.72
C SER A 135 2.76 5.12 -4.67
N LEU A 136 3.92 4.49 -4.71
CA LEU A 136 4.08 3.06 -4.50
C LEU A 136 4.60 2.80 -3.10
N MET A 137 3.99 1.84 -2.43
CA MET A 137 4.31 1.47 -1.06
C MET A 137 4.51 -0.03 -0.96
N LEU A 138 5.51 -0.45 -0.19
CA LEU A 138 5.69 -1.83 0.21
C LEU A 138 4.97 -2.05 1.54
N ALA A 139 4.07 -3.02 1.62
CA ALA A 139 3.39 -3.37 2.85
C ALA A 139 4.40 -3.65 3.98
N PHE A 140 4.09 -3.28 5.22
CA PHE A 140 4.95 -3.62 6.36
C PHE A 140 5.03 -5.14 6.55
N GLU A 141 6.17 -5.63 7.02
CA GLU A 141 6.37 -7.07 7.26
C GLU A 141 5.35 -7.62 8.28
N GLY A 142 5.09 -6.91 9.37
CA GLY A 142 4.09 -7.27 10.37
C GLY A 142 2.63 -7.05 9.94
N TRP A 143 2.40 -6.46 8.75
CA TRP A 143 1.09 -6.24 8.14
C TRP A 143 1.19 -6.42 6.63
N PRO A 144 1.44 -7.67 6.14
CA PRO A 144 1.91 -7.90 4.77
C PRO A 144 0.85 -7.75 3.68
N ALA A 145 -0.42 -7.68 4.06
CA ALA A 145 -1.55 -7.56 3.14
C ALA A 145 -2.64 -6.64 3.69
N ILE A 146 -3.46 -6.11 2.78
CA ILE A 146 -4.60 -5.27 3.13
C ILE A 146 -5.62 -6.04 3.97
N THR A 147 -6.15 -5.39 5.00
CA THR A 147 -7.31 -5.85 5.76
C THR A 147 -8.55 -5.12 5.26
N VAL A 148 -9.43 -5.83 4.56
CA VAL A 148 -10.68 -5.25 4.05
C VAL A 148 -11.68 -5.14 5.20
N PRO A 149 -12.18 -3.93 5.54
CA PRO A 149 -13.15 -3.75 6.59
C PRO A 149 -14.51 -4.37 6.23
N ALA A 150 -15.30 -4.74 7.24
CA ALA A 150 -16.69 -5.14 7.02
C ALA A 150 -17.49 -4.01 6.34
N SER A 151 -18.45 -4.39 5.47
CA SER A 151 -19.33 -3.44 4.80
C SER A 151 -20.32 -2.83 5.80
N ALA A 152 -20.00 -1.66 6.31
CA ALA A 152 -20.79 -0.88 7.25
C ALA A 152 -20.48 0.61 7.05
N PRO A 153 -21.34 1.55 7.52
CA PRO A 153 -20.99 2.97 7.56
C PRO A 153 -19.64 3.17 8.29
N ARG A 154 -18.72 3.87 7.65
CA ARG A 154 -17.37 4.06 8.18
C ARG A 154 -16.69 5.30 7.62
N VAL A 155 -15.75 5.81 8.36
CA VAL A 155 -14.81 6.84 7.94
C VAL A 155 -13.40 6.24 7.90
N PHE A 156 -12.60 6.69 6.95
CA PHE A 156 -11.20 6.33 6.87
C PHE A 156 -10.33 7.52 7.26
N GLU A 157 -9.21 7.24 7.91
CA GLU A 157 -8.17 8.22 8.20
C GLU A 157 -6.88 7.76 7.53
N LEU A 158 -6.48 8.45 6.45
CA LEU A 158 -5.18 8.31 5.83
C LEU A 158 -4.18 9.13 6.60
N ARG A 159 -3.10 8.51 7.05
CA ARG A 159 -2.02 9.19 7.78
C ARG A 159 -0.69 8.98 7.07
N THR A 160 0.04 10.08 6.90
CA THR A 160 1.38 10.08 6.32
C THR A 160 2.36 10.68 7.31
N TYR A 161 3.46 9.98 7.55
CA TYR A 161 4.55 10.40 8.41
C TYR A 161 5.80 10.58 7.57
N GLU A 162 6.22 11.82 7.41
CA GLU A 162 7.48 12.20 6.74
C GLU A 162 8.62 12.11 7.78
N GLY A 163 9.73 11.49 7.42
CA GLY A 163 10.90 11.37 8.30
C GLY A 163 11.97 12.40 7.99
N TYR A 164 12.93 12.56 8.89
CA TYR A 164 14.11 13.39 8.66
C TYR A 164 15.15 12.72 7.76
N SER A 165 15.11 11.39 7.66
CA SER A 165 15.99 10.56 6.85
C SER A 165 15.38 9.18 6.65
N GLU A 166 15.93 8.39 5.76
CA GLU A 166 15.55 6.98 5.53
C GLU A 166 15.71 6.16 6.81
N ASP A 167 16.79 6.38 7.59
CA ASP A 167 16.98 5.75 8.90
C ASP A 167 15.85 6.12 9.87
N ALA A 168 15.46 7.39 9.92
CA ALA A 168 14.36 7.84 10.76
C ALA A 168 13.04 7.13 10.43
N VAL A 169 12.69 6.99 9.13
CA VAL A 169 11.51 6.24 8.70
C VAL A 169 11.65 4.76 9.05
N THR A 170 12.81 4.15 8.82
CA THR A 170 13.08 2.75 9.18
C THR A 170 12.88 2.50 10.68
N ARG A 171 13.39 3.38 11.55
CA ARG A 171 13.17 3.30 13.00
C ARG A 171 11.70 3.50 13.36
N LYS A 172 11.00 4.39 12.67
CA LYS A 172 9.55 4.56 12.89
C LYS A 172 8.77 3.32 12.48
N ILE A 173 9.09 2.70 11.35
CA ILE A 173 8.49 1.42 10.91
C ILE A 173 8.78 0.33 11.94
N LYS A 174 10.01 0.24 12.45
CA LYS A 174 10.36 -0.68 13.53
C LYS A 174 9.49 -0.46 14.77
N MET A 175 9.21 0.78 15.15
CA MET A 175 8.35 1.11 16.28
C MET A 175 6.94 0.53 16.14
N PHE A 176 6.36 0.50 14.92
CA PHE A 176 5.08 -0.17 14.65
C PHE A 176 5.17 -1.68 14.94
N HIS A 177 6.24 -2.33 14.51
CA HIS A 177 6.45 -3.76 14.72
C HIS A 177 6.69 -4.10 16.20
N ASP A 178 7.43 -3.25 16.91
CA ASP A 178 7.80 -3.51 18.30
C ASP A 178 6.64 -3.31 19.28
N GLY A 179 5.56 -2.58 18.88
CA GLY A 179 4.47 -2.39 19.83
C GLY A 179 3.21 -1.69 19.34
N GLU A 180 3.22 -0.91 18.25
CA GLU A 180 2.03 -0.10 17.90
C GLU A 180 0.85 -0.95 17.40
N PHE A 181 1.07 -2.04 16.65
CA PHE A 181 -0.03 -2.85 16.09
C PHE A 181 -1.03 -3.33 17.14
N PRO A 182 -0.63 -3.98 18.26
CA PRO A 182 -1.59 -4.40 19.28
C PRO A 182 -2.25 -3.21 19.99
N ILE A 183 -1.59 -2.05 20.07
CA ILE A 183 -2.20 -0.85 20.68
C ILE A 183 -3.33 -0.32 19.78
N PHE A 184 -3.16 -0.28 18.45
CA PHE A 184 -4.23 0.08 17.52
C PHE A 184 -5.47 -0.79 17.72
N GLN A 185 -5.29 -2.11 17.82
CA GLN A 185 -6.38 -3.06 18.03
C GLN A 185 -7.13 -2.81 19.34
N ARG A 186 -6.40 -2.66 20.45
CA ARG A 186 -7.00 -2.40 21.78
C ARG A 186 -7.72 -1.06 21.84
N ALA A 187 -7.21 -0.07 21.13
CA ALA A 187 -7.79 1.27 21.06
C ALA A 187 -9.05 1.34 20.16
N GLY A 188 -9.41 0.27 19.44
CA GLY A 188 -10.55 0.28 18.50
C GLY A 188 -10.26 1.07 17.21
N LEU A 189 -9.00 1.34 16.92
CA LEU A 189 -8.52 1.89 15.65
C LEU A 189 -8.22 0.71 14.72
N ASN A 190 -8.98 0.53 13.65
CA ASN A 190 -8.89 -0.65 12.81
C ASN A 190 -7.99 -0.38 11.59
N PRO A 191 -6.77 -0.95 11.55
CA PRO A 191 -5.88 -0.75 10.43
C PRO A 191 -6.40 -1.46 9.16
N VAL A 192 -6.24 -0.77 8.02
CA VAL A 192 -6.50 -1.30 6.69
C VAL A 192 -5.20 -1.71 6.03
N PHE A 193 -4.21 -0.83 6.02
CA PHE A 193 -2.86 -1.14 5.57
C PHE A 193 -1.82 -0.25 6.25
N PHE A 194 -0.57 -0.70 6.24
CA PHE A 194 0.63 0.08 6.53
C PHE A 194 1.61 -0.09 5.37
N GLY A 195 2.18 1.01 4.87
CA GLY A 195 3.07 1.01 3.72
C GLY A 195 4.30 1.89 3.90
N ASP A 196 5.46 1.33 3.59
CA ASP A 196 6.70 2.07 3.38
C ASP A 196 6.70 2.64 1.96
N VAL A 197 6.76 3.95 1.81
CA VAL A 197 6.65 4.60 0.49
C VAL A 197 7.99 4.51 -0.23
N ILE A 198 8.05 3.60 -1.22
CA ILE A 198 9.26 3.31 -1.99
C ILE A 198 9.41 4.20 -3.24
N ALA A 199 8.32 4.81 -3.71
CA ALA A 199 8.33 5.76 -4.81
C ALA A 199 7.14 6.72 -4.71
N GLY A 200 7.34 7.99 -5.00
CA GLY A 200 6.33 9.04 -4.91
C GLY A 200 6.96 10.38 -4.56
N ASP A 201 6.13 11.29 -4.07
CA ASP A 201 6.56 12.61 -3.60
C ASP A 201 6.95 12.60 -2.10
N ARG A 202 7.64 13.66 -1.66
CA ARG A 202 7.95 13.94 -0.23
C ARG A 202 8.57 12.75 0.53
N LEU A 203 9.53 12.07 -0.08
CA LEU A 203 10.29 10.99 0.54
C LEU A 203 11.40 11.56 1.47
N PRO A 204 11.81 10.81 2.51
CA PRO A 204 11.31 9.49 2.91
C PRO A 204 10.06 9.60 3.79
N ARG A 205 9.13 8.66 3.63
CA ARG A 205 7.88 8.64 4.40
C ARG A 205 7.22 7.28 4.45
N LEU A 206 6.37 7.07 5.44
CA LEU A 206 5.43 5.96 5.50
C LEU A 206 3.99 6.48 5.44
N THR A 207 3.08 5.63 5.01
CA THR A 207 1.64 5.95 4.94
C THR A 207 0.82 4.75 5.42
N TYR A 208 -0.25 5.01 6.15
CA TYR A 208 -1.17 3.98 6.57
C TYR A 208 -2.63 4.47 6.58
N LEU A 209 -3.55 3.53 6.50
CA LEU A 209 -4.98 3.78 6.47
C LEU A 209 -5.65 3.08 7.65
N LEU A 210 -6.41 3.83 8.42
CA LEU A 210 -7.27 3.33 9.48
C LEU A 210 -8.74 3.46 9.08
N THR A 211 -9.61 2.65 9.69
CA THR A 211 -11.05 2.82 9.59
C THR A 211 -11.72 2.80 10.96
N CYS A 212 -12.76 3.61 11.11
CA CYS A 212 -13.60 3.71 12.31
C CYS A 212 -15.07 3.83 11.89
N ALA A 213 -15.99 3.45 12.76
CA ALA A 213 -17.43 3.52 12.49
C ALA A 213 -17.90 4.97 12.19
N ASN A 214 -17.30 5.94 12.86
CA ASN A 214 -17.58 7.38 12.70
C ASN A 214 -16.47 8.21 13.36
N MET A 215 -16.55 9.53 13.27
CA MET A 215 -15.56 10.44 13.86
C MET A 215 -15.49 10.37 15.39
N GLU A 216 -16.62 10.13 16.07
CA GLU A 216 -16.63 9.98 17.52
C GLU A 216 -15.86 8.72 17.97
N ALA A 217 -16.09 7.59 17.30
CA ALA A 217 -15.34 6.35 17.54
C ALA A 217 -13.85 6.53 17.28
N ARG A 218 -13.50 7.26 16.23
CA ARG A 218 -12.11 7.63 15.89
C ARG A 218 -11.47 8.44 17.02
N ASP A 219 -12.13 9.47 17.52
CA ASP A 219 -11.60 10.34 18.57
C ASP A 219 -11.43 9.60 19.89
N LYS A 220 -12.38 8.75 20.26
CA LYS A 220 -12.26 7.83 21.40
C LYS A 220 -11.10 6.86 21.25
N GLY A 221 -10.94 6.28 20.05
CA GLY A 221 -9.83 5.37 19.74
C GLY A 221 -8.47 6.04 19.91
N TRP A 222 -8.27 7.24 19.37
CA TRP A 222 -7.02 7.98 19.54
C TRP A 222 -6.77 8.39 20.99
N ALA A 223 -7.81 8.78 21.73
CA ALA A 223 -7.66 9.06 23.16
C ALA A 223 -7.21 7.81 23.93
N ALA A 224 -7.80 6.65 23.64
CA ALA A 224 -7.38 5.37 24.24
C ALA A 224 -5.95 4.99 23.84
N PHE A 225 -5.58 5.16 22.57
CA PHE A 225 -4.23 4.89 22.07
C PHE A 225 -3.18 5.72 22.82
N VAL A 226 -3.38 7.02 22.92
CA VAL A 226 -2.43 7.93 23.61
C VAL A 226 -2.37 7.66 25.14
N ALA A 227 -3.46 7.20 25.73
CA ALA A 227 -3.52 6.84 27.14
C ALA A 227 -2.88 5.49 27.49
N ASP A 228 -2.68 4.61 26.48
CA ASP A 228 -2.17 3.24 26.65
C ASP A 228 -0.79 3.24 27.32
N PRO A 229 -0.57 2.44 28.40
CA PRO A 229 0.72 2.40 29.10
C PRO A 229 1.88 1.90 28.22
N GLU A 230 1.61 0.95 27.29
CA GLU A 230 2.64 0.45 26.38
C GLU A 230 3.02 1.50 25.34
N TRP A 231 2.06 2.30 24.88
CA TRP A 231 2.35 3.46 24.04
C TRP A 231 3.27 4.46 24.74
N LYS A 232 2.96 4.80 26.01
CA LYS A 232 3.78 5.74 26.79
C LYS A 232 5.20 5.24 26.97
N LYS A 233 5.37 3.93 27.19
CA LYS A 233 6.70 3.30 27.25
C LYS A 233 7.40 3.36 25.90
N LEU A 234 6.70 2.99 24.82
CA LEU A 234 7.25 2.92 23.47
C LEU A 234 7.70 4.30 22.96
N ILE A 235 6.88 5.34 23.12
CA ILE A 235 7.23 6.70 22.68
C ILE A 235 8.34 7.34 23.52
N GLY A 236 8.55 6.85 24.76
CA GLY A 236 9.64 7.30 25.65
C GLY A 236 10.99 6.62 25.35
N ASP A 237 11.03 5.63 24.49
CA ASP A 237 12.27 4.94 24.12
C ASP A 237 13.10 5.80 23.17
N SER A 238 14.33 6.11 23.58
CA SER A 238 15.23 6.99 22.82
C SER A 238 15.58 6.50 21.43
N GLN A 239 15.49 5.18 21.16
CA GLN A 239 15.74 4.63 19.83
C GLN A 239 14.74 5.15 18.79
N TYR A 240 13.53 5.58 19.22
CA TYR A 240 12.49 6.12 18.34
C TYR A 240 12.41 7.65 18.36
N ALA A 241 13.32 8.31 19.06
CA ALA A 241 13.35 9.76 19.09
C ALA A 241 13.68 10.35 17.70
N ASN A 242 13.08 11.50 17.39
CA ASN A 242 13.35 12.26 16.14
C ASN A 242 13.16 11.45 14.87
N THR A 243 12.10 10.63 14.80
CA THR A 243 11.80 9.81 13.64
C THR A 243 10.84 10.48 12.66
N ILE A 244 10.10 11.50 13.09
CA ILE A 244 9.04 12.16 12.30
C ILE A 244 9.34 13.65 12.21
N SER A 245 9.37 14.18 10.99
CA SER A 245 9.49 15.62 10.69
C SER A 245 8.12 16.27 10.51
N LYS A 246 7.14 15.52 9.96
CA LYS A 246 5.79 16.01 9.70
C LYS A 246 4.77 14.88 9.72
N ILE A 247 3.60 15.17 10.27
CA ILE A 247 2.43 14.30 10.20
C ILE A 247 1.36 15.03 9.39
N SER A 248 0.78 14.32 8.43
CA SER A 248 -0.40 14.75 7.70
C SER A 248 -1.49 13.70 7.82
N ASN A 249 -2.74 14.12 7.88
CA ASN A 249 -3.89 13.22 7.86
C ASN A 249 -5.00 13.76 6.95
N SER A 250 -5.77 12.86 6.36
CA SER A 250 -6.95 13.15 5.56
C SER A 250 -8.07 12.20 5.95
N PHE A 251 -9.28 12.72 6.07
CA PHE A 251 -10.48 11.92 6.33
C PHE A 251 -11.20 11.62 5.02
N LEU A 252 -11.54 10.36 4.82
CA LEU A 252 -12.06 9.87 3.55
C LEU A 252 -13.36 9.07 3.79
N ALA A 253 -14.25 9.15 2.80
CA ALA A 253 -15.44 8.31 2.70
C ALA A 253 -15.30 7.34 1.52
N PRO A 254 -15.64 6.06 1.67
CA PRO A 254 -15.63 5.14 0.55
C PRO A 254 -16.78 5.48 -0.41
N THR A 255 -16.55 5.32 -1.71
CA THR A 255 -17.65 5.34 -2.68
C THR A 255 -18.50 4.06 -2.55
N ALA A 256 -19.73 4.10 -3.06
CA ALA A 256 -20.63 2.93 -2.98
C ALA A 256 -20.11 1.69 -3.74
N TYR A 257 -19.13 1.88 -4.64
CA TYR A 257 -18.49 0.81 -5.41
C TYR A 257 -17.05 0.51 -4.96
N SER A 258 -16.58 1.16 -3.90
CA SER A 258 -15.31 0.82 -3.25
C SER A 258 -15.35 -0.61 -2.71
N GLN A 259 -14.27 -1.35 -2.90
CA GLN A 259 -14.13 -2.71 -2.38
C GLN A 259 -13.43 -2.75 -1.01
N VAL A 260 -13.08 -1.56 -0.50
CA VAL A 260 -12.41 -1.37 0.79
C VAL A 260 -13.27 -0.47 1.67
#